data_daa596b582912160384f62629d2d46a2
#
_entry.id   daa596b582912160384f62629d2d46a2
#
_cell.length_a   1.000
_cell.length_b   1.000
_cell.length_c   1.000
_cell.angle_alpha   90.00
_cell.angle_beta   90.00
_cell.angle_gamma   90.00
#
_symmetry.space_group_name_H-M   'P 1'
#
loop_
_entity.id
_entity.type
_entity.pdbx_description
1 polymer ?
#
loop_
_entity_poly.entity_id
_entity_poly.type
_entity_poly.pdbx_seq_one_letter_code
_entity_poly.pdbx_strand_id
1 'polypeptide(L)'
;GVVCWAKAGIGAVATQAMALIEHGPLGIELLEDGAQPQEAMKRRLSLDKSPEIRQVAMIDYKSRISTHTGSDTIPESGHFVGDGFSCQANMMWKSTVWGCMADAFVGSEGDLSSRMLAALFAAEAEQGDIRGKQSARLLVVDSDIQQYPWEGTIVDIRVDDNREPLEELDRLLKMHNEYANINSLDEKSISQTKHTGNPEIAFWKSIGLVQSGQISEARELALIAFEENSGWEELLLRCAKNGLAGVTDDTIRALLHTKQDD
;
A
#
# COMPACT_ATOMS: atom_id res chain seq x y z
N GLY A 1 8.96 2.38 -10.09
CA GLY A 1 9.28 3.56 -9.97
C GLY A 1 10.41 4.19 -9.18
N VAL A 2 10.77 5.40 -9.61
CA VAL A 2 11.85 6.19 -9.02
C VAL A 2 11.34 7.35 -8.14
N VAL A 3 10.03 7.52 -8.02
CA VAL A 3 9.42 8.71 -7.39
C VAL A 3 9.45 8.63 -5.87
N CYS A 4 8.94 7.54 -5.30
CA CYS A 4 8.71 7.42 -3.85
C CYS A 4 9.89 6.76 -3.13
N TRP A 5 10.36 7.42 -2.08
CA TRP A 5 11.40 6.97 -1.15
C TRP A 5 10.94 7.22 0.26
N ALA A 6 11.06 6.23 1.14
CA ALA A 6 10.68 6.39 2.55
C ALA A 6 11.53 5.50 3.44
N LYS A 7 11.72 5.93 4.68
CA LYS A 7 12.43 5.17 5.73
C LYS A 7 11.71 5.35 7.06
N ALA A 8 11.39 4.22 7.70
CA ALA A 8 10.70 4.20 8.99
C ALA A 8 11.39 5.05 10.04
N GLY A 9 10.63 5.84 10.78
CA GLY A 9 11.11 6.76 11.81
C GLY A 9 11.90 7.97 11.31
N ILE A 10 12.09 8.13 9.98
CA ILE A 10 12.89 9.20 9.38
C ILE A 10 12.01 10.14 8.56
N GLY A 11 11.32 9.61 7.52
CA GLY A 11 10.51 10.43 6.65
C GLY A 11 10.37 9.87 5.25
N ALA A 12 9.88 10.73 4.33
CA ALA A 12 9.68 10.37 2.94
C ALA A 12 10.12 11.48 1.99
N VAL A 13 10.53 11.06 0.79
CA VAL A 13 10.92 11.95 -0.31
C VAL A 13 10.21 11.48 -1.59
N ALA A 14 9.60 12.43 -2.30
CA ALA A 14 9.12 12.23 -3.68
C ALA A 14 9.96 13.08 -4.63
N THR A 15 10.53 12.46 -5.68
CA THR A 15 11.26 13.15 -6.75
C THR A 15 10.64 12.81 -8.09
N GLN A 16 10.17 13.82 -8.81
CA GLN A 16 9.36 13.67 -10.02
C GLN A 16 9.58 14.83 -11.03
N ALA A 17 8.72 14.96 -12.04
CA ALA A 17 8.90 15.73 -13.26
C ALA A 17 10.09 15.18 -14.07
N MET A 18 11.06 15.99 -14.44
CA MET A 18 12.35 15.48 -14.96
C MET A 18 13.17 14.96 -13.78
N ALA A 19 12.80 13.78 -13.26
CA ALA A 19 13.28 13.27 -11.99
C ALA A 19 14.81 13.09 -11.96
N LEU A 20 15.45 13.59 -10.91
CA LEU A 20 16.80 13.20 -10.53
C LEU A 20 16.70 12.20 -9.37
N ILE A 21 16.98 10.94 -9.65
CA ILE A 21 16.77 9.83 -8.69
C ILE A 21 17.49 10.08 -7.37
N GLU A 22 18.71 10.65 -7.43
CA GLU A 22 19.54 10.94 -6.26
C GLU A 22 18.85 11.83 -5.20
N HIS A 23 17.87 12.65 -5.58
CA HIS A 23 17.12 13.45 -4.60
C HIS A 23 16.36 12.57 -3.60
N GLY A 24 15.95 11.36 -4.01
CA GLY A 24 15.28 10.40 -3.15
C GLY A 24 16.18 9.85 -2.05
N PRO A 25 17.11 8.93 -2.36
CA PRO A 25 17.93 8.27 -1.33
C PRO A 25 18.79 9.26 -0.55
N LEU A 26 19.47 10.21 -1.23
CA LEU A 26 20.32 11.18 -0.55
C LEU A 26 19.50 12.22 0.24
N GLY A 27 18.24 12.46 -0.13
CA GLY A 27 17.29 13.23 0.69
C GLY A 27 16.96 12.51 1.99
N ILE A 28 16.69 11.21 1.93
CA ILE A 28 16.46 10.38 3.13
C ILE A 28 17.70 10.36 4.03
N GLU A 29 18.90 10.21 3.48
CA GLU A 29 20.15 10.25 4.26
C GLU A 29 20.32 11.57 5.02
N LEU A 30 20.04 12.71 4.38
CA LEU A 30 20.10 14.02 5.05
C LEU A 30 19.08 14.14 6.19
N LEU A 31 17.86 13.62 5.99
CA LEU A 31 16.85 13.60 7.07
C LEU A 31 17.29 12.69 8.22
N GLU A 32 17.89 11.55 7.94
CA GLU A 32 18.46 10.62 8.93
C GLU A 32 19.61 11.23 9.72
N ASP A 33 20.45 12.03 9.08
CA ASP A 33 21.53 12.81 9.70
C ASP A 33 21.00 14.01 10.54
N GLY A 34 19.69 14.19 10.62
CA GLY A 34 19.01 15.17 11.44
C GLY A 34 18.74 16.53 10.76
N ALA A 35 19.01 16.67 9.45
CA ALA A 35 18.63 17.86 8.72
C ALA A 35 17.10 18.00 8.66
N GLN A 36 16.60 19.25 8.80
CA GLN A 36 15.19 19.51 8.53
C GLN A 36 14.88 19.45 7.03
N PRO A 37 13.65 19.13 6.62
CA PRO A 37 13.28 19.01 5.19
C PRO A 37 13.68 20.23 4.35
N GLN A 38 13.53 21.44 4.87
CA GLN A 38 13.92 22.67 4.18
C GLN A 38 15.43 22.74 3.93
N GLU A 39 16.23 22.32 4.91
CA GLU A 39 17.68 22.29 4.78
C GLU A 39 18.14 21.19 3.82
N ALA A 40 17.58 19.98 3.97
CA ALA A 40 17.83 18.85 3.08
C ALA A 40 17.49 19.20 1.62
N MET A 41 16.33 19.81 1.39
CA MET A 41 15.90 20.31 0.08
C MET A 41 16.90 21.30 -0.50
N LYS A 42 17.26 22.34 0.26
CA LYS A 42 18.21 23.36 -0.17
C LYS A 42 19.56 22.74 -0.56
N ARG A 43 20.10 21.84 0.25
CA ARG A 43 21.36 21.12 -0.03
C ARG A 43 21.26 20.30 -1.30
N ARG A 44 20.17 19.54 -1.50
CA ARG A 44 20.00 18.71 -2.69
C ARG A 44 19.86 19.53 -3.97
N LEU A 45 19.05 20.59 -3.94
CA LEU A 45 18.85 21.47 -5.11
C LEU A 45 20.12 22.26 -5.47
N SER A 46 20.94 22.67 -4.48
CA SER A 46 22.19 23.38 -4.76
C SER A 46 23.25 22.55 -5.49
N LEU A 47 23.12 21.21 -5.43
CA LEU A 47 24.02 20.28 -6.13
C LEU A 47 23.46 19.84 -7.49
N ASP A 48 22.20 20.13 -7.78
CA ASP A 48 21.59 19.82 -9.08
C ASP A 48 21.96 20.91 -10.11
N LYS A 49 22.34 20.50 -11.30
CA LYS A 49 22.68 21.41 -12.42
C LYS A 49 21.44 22.05 -13.06
N SER A 50 20.25 21.48 -12.82
CA SER A 50 19.00 21.92 -13.45
C SER A 50 17.82 21.79 -12.48
N PRO A 51 17.85 22.46 -11.31
CA PRO A 51 16.80 22.31 -10.31
C PRO A 51 15.45 22.81 -10.81
N GLU A 52 15.42 23.74 -11.75
CA GLU A 52 14.21 24.35 -12.27
C GLU A 52 13.30 23.42 -13.10
N ILE A 53 13.82 22.26 -13.53
CA ILE A 53 13.01 21.24 -14.20
C ILE A 53 12.57 20.11 -13.26
N ARG A 54 12.86 20.21 -11.95
CA ARG A 54 12.51 19.19 -10.95
C ARG A 54 11.24 19.51 -10.18
N GLN A 55 10.61 18.47 -9.68
CA GLN A 55 9.60 18.60 -8.65
C GLN A 55 9.94 17.62 -7.52
N VAL A 56 10.16 18.14 -6.31
CA VAL A 56 10.62 17.36 -5.16
C VAL A 56 9.82 17.75 -3.92
N ALA A 57 9.43 16.77 -3.12
CA ALA A 57 8.83 16.99 -1.81
C ALA A 57 9.54 16.12 -0.77
N MET A 58 9.70 16.65 0.42
CA MET A 58 10.30 15.98 1.58
C MET A 58 9.45 16.21 2.81
N ILE A 59 9.21 15.14 3.57
CA ILE A 59 8.54 15.19 4.88
C ILE A 59 9.36 14.37 5.87
N ASP A 60 9.51 14.88 7.11
CA ASP A 60 10.17 14.13 8.16
C ASP A 60 9.19 13.52 9.18
N TYR A 61 9.70 12.74 10.14
CA TYR A 61 8.93 12.10 11.20
C TYR A 61 8.19 13.07 12.14
N LYS A 62 8.51 14.37 12.09
CA LYS A 62 7.81 15.46 12.81
C LYS A 62 6.77 16.16 11.96
N SER A 63 6.43 15.59 10.80
CA SER A 63 5.50 16.17 9.82
C SER A 63 5.91 17.55 9.28
N ARG A 64 7.21 17.91 9.37
CA ARG A 64 7.73 19.10 8.73
C ARG A 64 7.91 18.83 7.25
N ILE A 65 7.56 19.79 6.40
CA ILE A 65 7.49 19.60 4.96
C ILE A 65 8.31 20.67 4.24
N SER A 66 8.93 20.26 3.14
CA SER A 66 9.49 21.16 2.14
C SER A 66 9.15 20.66 0.74
N THR A 67 8.70 21.56 -0.13
CA THR A 67 8.33 21.26 -1.51
C THR A 67 9.06 22.18 -2.47
N HIS A 68 9.39 21.69 -3.65
CA HIS A 68 9.95 22.43 -4.76
C HIS A 68 9.24 22.01 -6.05
N THR A 69 8.70 22.96 -6.78
CA THR A 69 8.27 22.82 -8.18
C THR A 69 9.03 23.86 -8.96
N GLY A 70 9.96 23.44 -9.79
CA GLY A 70 10.84 24.32 -10.54
C GLY A 70 10.08 25.10 -11.63
N SER A 71 10.57 26.30 -11.98
CA SER A 71 9.93 27.23 -12.92
C SER A 71 9.85 26.68 -14.35
N ASP A 72 10.73 25.76 -14.70
CA ASP A 72 10.86 25.19 -16.03
C ASP A 72 10.26 23.77 -16.13
N THR A 73 9.45 23.35 -15.14
CA THR A 73 8.64 22.14 -15.26
C THR A 73 7.59 22.30 -16.35
N ILE A 74 7.20 21.19 -16.97
CA ILE A 74 6.12 21.22 -17.99
C ILE A 74 4.86 21.82 -17.37
N PRO A 75 4.16 22.75 -18.07
CA PRO A 75 2.95 23.42 -17.57
C PRO A 75 1.93 22.48 -16.94
N GLU A 76 1.07 23.02 -16.10
CA GLU A 76 0.17 22.30 -15.21
C GLU A 76 0.96 21.39 -14.27
N SER A 77 1.91 22.01 -13.58
CA SER A 77 2.65 21.45 -12.46
C SER A 77 2.51 22.35 -11.22
N GLY A 78 2.44 21.74 -10.06
CA GLY A 78 2.30 22.46 -8.81
C GLY A 78 2.20 21.54 -7.60
N HIS A 79 2.03 22.14 -6.45
CA HIS A 79 1.88 21.43 -5.19
C HIS A 79 0.93 22.13 -4.24
N PHE A 80 0.39 21.37 -3.30
CA PHE A 80 -0.35 21.85 -2.14
C PHE A 80 0.37 21.35 -0.87
N VAL A 81 0.52 22.21 0.12
CA VAL A 81 1.07 21.85 1.44
C VAL A 81 -0.02 22.05 2.47
N GLY A 82 -0.44 20.97 3.11
CA GLY A 82 -1.38 20.94 4.23
C GLY A 82 -0.68 20.71 5.56
N ASP A 83 -1.47 20.53 6.60
CA ASP A 83 -0.97 20.18 7.93
C ASP A 83 -0.54 18.69 7.94
N GLY A 84 0.77 18.45 7.97
CA GLY A 84 1.34 17.10 7.99
C GLY A 84 1.31 16.33 6.68
N PHE A 85 0.97 16.95 5.55
CA PHE A 85 0.99 16.31 4.23
C PHE A 85 1.26 17.28 3.09
N SER A 86 1.67 16.77 1.93
CA SER A 86 1.72 17.54 0.69
C SER A 86 1.27 16.70 -0.50
N CYS A 87 0.62 17.36 -1.46
CA CYS A 87 0.25 16.79 -2.75
C CYS A 87 1.01 17.53 -3.85
N GLN A 88 1.64 16.80 -4.75
CA GLN A 88 2.31 17.39 -5.91
C GLN A 88 1.94 16.64 -7.18
N ALA A 89 1.80 17.40 -8.25
CA ALA A 89 1.50 16.87 -9.57
C ALA A 89 2.25 17.66 -10.65
N ASN A 90 2.55 17.02 -11.75
CA ASN A 90 3.21 17.63 -12.91
C ASN A 90 2.70 16.97 -14.20
N MET A 91 2.76 17.68 -15.32
CA MET A 91 2.26 17.21 -16.63
C MET A 91 0.76 16.86 -16.57
N MET A 92 -0.01 17.63 -15.83
CA MET A 92 -1.45 17.40 -15.68
C MET A 92 -2.25 18.08 -16.78
N TRP A 93 -3.52 17.67 -16.95
CA TRP A 93 -4.46 18.40 -17.79
C TRP A 93 -4.92 19.73 -17.18
N LYS A 94 -4.90 19.83 -15.83
CA LYS A 94 -5.44 20.99 -15.11
C LYS A 94 -4.60 21.35 -13.89
N SER A 95 -4.52 22.63 -13.60
CA SER A 95 -3.88 23.15 -12.37
C SER A 95 -4.68 22.92 -11.10
N THR A 96 -5.86 22.36 -11.17
CA THR A 96 -6.71 22.02 -10.01
C THR A 96 -6.32 20.70 -9.35
N VAL A 97 -5.54 19.84 -10.02
CA VAL A 97 -5.26 18.46 -9.61
C VAL A 97 -4.73 18.37 -8.19
N TRP A 98 -3.67 19.09 -7.83
CA TRP A 98 -3.08 19.00 -6.48
C TRP A 98 -3.98 19.55 -5.37
N GLY A 99 -4.88 20.48 -5.69
CA GLY A 99 -5.93 20.94 -4.77
C GLY A 99 -6.99 19.85 -4.53
N CYS A 100 -7.50 19.22 -5.60
CA CYS A 100 -8.46 18.13 -5.49
C CYS A 100 -7.87 16.91 -4.77
N MET A 101 -6.58 16.60 -4.96
CA MET A 101 -5.88 15.57 -4.19
C MET A 101 -5.87 15.89 -2.69
N ALA A 102 -5.60 17.14 -2.34
CA ALA A 102 -5.57 17.59 -0.95
C ALA A 102 -6.95 17.51 -0.30
N ASP A 103 -8.00 17.97 -0.99
CA ASP A 103 -9.38 17.90 -0.52
C ASP A 103 -9.82 16.43 -0.29
N ALA A 104 -9.50 15.53 -1.23
CA ALA A 104 -9.80 14.12 -1.12
C ALA A 104 -9.02 13.45 0.03
N PHE A 105 -7.74 13.79 0.22
CA PHE A 105 -6.93 13.27 1.32
C PHE A 105 -7.50 13.69 2.68
N VAL A 106 -7.93 14.93 2.83
CA VAL A 106 -8.51 15.43 4.08
C VAL A 106 -9.91 14.90 4.31
N GLY A 107 -10.73 14.82 3.26
CA GLY A 107 -12.14 14.41 3.33
C GLY A 107 -12.35 12.90 3.40
N SER A 108 -11.32 12.07 3.15
CA SER A 108 -11.45 10.62 3.22
C SER A 108 -11.18 10.09 4.61
N GLU A 109 -11.87 8.98 4.94
CA GLU A 109 -11.70 8.22 6.18
C GLU A 109 -10.79 6.99 5.93
N GLY A 110 -10.33 6.36 7.02
CA GLY A 110 -9.52 5.17 6.99
C GLY A 110 -8.05 5.42 7.34
N ASP A 111 -7.21 4.43 7.05
CA ASP A 111 -5.78 4.50 7.27
C ASP A 111 -5.07 5.41 6.25
N LEU A 112 -3.79 5.64 6.46
CA LEU A 112 -2.97 6.49 5.57
C LEU A 112 -2.99 5.98 4.13
N SER A 113 -2.93 4.66 3.93
CA SER A 113 -2.92 4.03 2.61
C SER A 113 -4.19 4.33 1.82
N SER A 114 -5.34 4.18 2.47
CA SER A 114 -6.67 4.44 1.90
C SER A 114 -6.83 5.92 1.52
N ARG A 115 -6.38 6.82 2.38
CA ARG A 115 -6.43 8.28 2.14
C ARG A 115 -5.50 8.72 1.02
N MET A 116 -4.30 8.14 0.93
CA MET A 116 -3.37 8.39 -0.18
C MET A 116 -3.96 7.90 -1.51
N LEU A 117 -4.58 6.73 -1.51
CA LEU A 117 -5.24 6.18 -2.70
C LEU A 117 -6.42 7.04 -3.14
N ALA A 118 -7.25 7.55 -2.20
CA ALA A 118 -8.32 8.50 -2.50
C ALA A 118 -7.80 9.77 -3.19
N ALA A 119 -6.67 10.30 -2.74
CA ALA A 119 -6.02 11.45 -3.38
C ALA A 119 -5.58 11.14 -4.83
N LEU A 120 -5.06 9.93 -5.10
CA LEU A 120 -4.69 9.53 -6.47
C LEU A 120 -5.93 9.39 -7.37
N PHE A 121 -7.03 8.83 -6.87
CA PHE A 121 -8.30 8.77 -7.60
C PHE A 121 -8.88 10.17 -7.90
N ALA A 122 -8.73 11.10 -6.97
CA ALA A 122 -9.15 12.49 -7.20
C ALA A 122 -8.31 13.16 -8.28
N ALA A 123 -7.01 12.89 -8.35
CA ALA A 123 -6.16 13.38 -9.44
C ALA A 123 -6.62 12.84 -10.80
N GLU A 124 -6.95 11.55 -10.87
CA GLU A 124 -7.44 10.91 -12.09
C GLU A 124 -8.82 11.46 -12.52
N ALA A 125 -9.73 11.71 -11.56
CA ALA A 125 -11.03 12.33 -11.81
C ALA A 125 -10.92 13.75 -12.38
N GLU A 126 -9.84 14.48 -12.08
CA GLU A 126 -9.47 15.77 -12.66
C GLU A 126 -8.77 15.65 -14.04
N GLN A 127 -8.87 14.51 -14.70
CA GLN A 127 -8.27 14.13 -15.98
C GLN A 127 -6.78 13.69 -15.88
N GLY A 128 -6.16 13.75 -14.72
CA GLY A 128 -4.86 13.16 -14.47
C GLY A 128 -3.72 13.65 -15.36
N ASP A 129 -2.82 12.74 -15.67
CA ASP A 129 -1.63 12.96 -16.49
C ASP A 129 -1.97 13.09 -17.98
N ILE A 130 -1.42 14.09 -18.67
CA ILE A 130 -1.67 14.30 -20.11
C ILE A 130 -1.22 13.14 -21.00
N ARG A 131 -0.35 12.28 -20.50
CA ARG A 131 0.15 11.08 -21.22
C ARG A 131 -0.76 9.87 -21.03
N GLY A 132 -1.73 9.94 -20.12
CA GLY A 132 -2.59 8.83 -19.73
C GLY A 132 -2.04 8.01 -18.56
N LYS A 133 -2.66 6.85 -18.34
CA LYS A 133 -2.41 5.95 -17.22
C LYS A 133 -1.38 4.87 -17.58
N GLN A 134 -0.52 4.48 -16.68
CA GLN A 134 0.41 3.36 -16.87
C GLN A 134 0.72 2.63 -15.57
N SER A 135 1.16 3.34 -14.54
CA SER A 135 1.71 2.73 -13.32
C SER A 135 1.28 3.49 -12.07
N ALA A 136 1.26 2.81 -10.95
CA ALA A 136 1.00 3.39 -9.64
C ALA A 136 1.82 2.69 -8.55
N ARG A 137 2.13 3.40 -7.48
CA ARG A 137 2.80 2.82 -6.29
C ARG A 137 2.26 3.45 -5.02
N LEU A 138 2.14 2.63 -4.00
CA LEU A 138 1.84 3.04 -2.63
C LEU A 138 2.95 2.51 -1.72
N LEU A 139 3.65 3.42 -1.04
CA LEU A 139 4.71 3.11 -0.09
C LEU A 139 4.39 3.79 1.24
N VAL A 140 4.18 2.99 2.28
CA VAL A 140 3.93 3.48 3.65
C VAL A 140 4.92 2.80 4.58
N VAL A 141 5.57 3.60 5.41
CA VAL A 141 6.51 3.13 6.42
C VAL A 141 6.04 3.52 7.82
N ASP A 142 6.53 2.81 8.82
CA ASP A 142 6.23 3.06 10.22
C ASP A 142 6.74 4.45 10.67
N SER A 143 6.02 5.07 11.59
CA SER A 143 6.45 6.31 12.25
C SER A 143 7.66 6.11 13.16
N ASP A 144 7.87 4.90 13.67
CA ASP A 144 8.93 4.55 14.59
C ASP A 144 10.08 3.80 13.88
N ILE A 145 11.30 3.99 14.39
CA ILE A 145 12.45 3.22 13.94
C ILE A 145 12.28 1.76 14.40
N GLN A 146 12.32 0.84 13.46
CA GLN A 146 12.25 -0.58 13.74
C GLN A 146 13.63 -1.20 13.88
N GLN A 147 13.72 -2.33 14.59
CA GLN A 147 14.98 -3.06 14.79
C GLN A 147 15.59 -3.52 13.47
N TYR A 148 14.74 -3.99 12.55
CA TYR A 148 15.17 -4.44 11.23
C TYR A 148 14.49 -3.60 10.14
N PRO A 149 15.19 -3.26 9.04
CA PRO A 149 14.64 -2.40 7.98
C PRO A 149 13.33 -2.92 7.36
N TRP A 150 13.17 -4.25 7.25
CA TRP A 150 11.96 -4.85 6.68
C TRP A 150 10.72 -4.77 7.57
N GLU A 151 10.88 -4.62 8.89
CA GLU A 151 9.76 -4.44 9.83
C GLU A 151 9.14 -3.05 9.73
N GLY A 152 9.90 -2.08 9.25
CA GLY A 152 9.44 -0.70 9.12
C GLY A 152 8.61 -0.42 7.87
N THR A 153 8.39 -1.39 6.98
CA THR A 153 7.55 -1.20 5.80
C THR A 153 6.15 -1.74 6.05
N ILE A 154 5.17 -0.83 6.15
CA ILE A 154 3.77 -1.20 6.38
C ILE A 154 3.10 -1.60 5.06
N VAL A 155 3.29 -0.79 3.99
CA VAL A 155 2.78 -1.06 2.64
C VAL A 155 3.87 -0.74 1.63
N ASP A 156 4.16 -1.66 0.74
CA ASP A 156 4.93 -1.40 -0.50
C ASP A 156 4.31 -2.24 -1.62
N ILE A 157 3.32 -1.66 -2.29
CA ILE A 157 2.63 -2.27 -3.42
C ILE A 157 2.77 -1.40 -4.64
N ARG A 158 2.86 -2.06 -5.82
CA ARG A 158 3.21 -1.39 -7.05
C ARG A 158 2.57 -2.08 -8.25
N VAL A 159 2.07 -1.27 -9.16
CA VAL A 159 1.58 -1.65 -10.48
C VAL A 159 2.51 -1.02 -11.49
N ASP A 160 3.32 -1.82 -12.18
CA ASP A 160 4.36 -1.29 -13.09
C ASP A 160 3.80 -0.97 -14.49
N ASP A 161 2.79 -1.72 -14.94
CA ASP A 161 2.12 -1.50 -16.23
C ASP A 161 0.69 -2.07 -16.20
N ASN A 162 -0.32 -1.21 -16.32
CA ASN A 162 -1.73 -1.55 -16.39
C ASN A 162 -2.50 -0.38 -17.05
N ARG A 163 -3.62 -0.67 -17.70
CA ARG A 163 -4.50 0.37 -18.26
C ARG A 163 -5.28 1.11 -17.19
N GLU A 164 -5.59 0.44 -16.08
CA GLU A 164 -6.28 0.97 -14.91
C GLU A 164 -5.43 0.70 -13.65
N PRO A 165 -4.28 1.42 -13.50
CA PRO A 165 -3.30 1.11 -12.46
C PRO A 165 -3.80 1.44 -11.06
N LEU A 166 -4.74 2.39 -10.89
CA LEU A 166 -5.30 2.74 -9.57
C LEU A 166 -6.30 1.71 -9.08
N GLU A 167 -7.13 1.18 -9.96
CA GLU A 167 -8.06 0.08 -9.65
C GLU A 167 -7.29 -1.18 -9.26
N GLU A 168 -6.20 -1.48 -9.97
CA GLU A 168 -5.35 -2.62 -9.62
C GLU A 168 -4.60 -2.37 -8.31
N LEU A 169 -4.15 -1.14 -8.05
CA LEU A 169 -3.52 -0.77 -6.78
C LEU A 169 -4.49 -0.91 -5.60
N ASP A 170 -5.76 -0.50 -5.78
CA ASP A 170 -6.84 -0.67 -4.80
C ASP A 170 -7.11 -2.16 -4.51
N ARG A 171 -7.19 -2.99 -5.56
CA ARG A 171 -7.34 -4.44 -5.41
C ARG A 171 -6.17 -5.05 -4.62
N LEU A 172 -4.94 -4.65 -4.95
CA LEU A 172 -3.74 -5.12 -4.25
C LEU A 172 -3.67 -4.64 -2.80
N LEU A 173 -4.11 -3.40 -2.51
CA LEU A 173 -4.19 -2.89 -1.14
C LEU A 173 -5.21 -3.67 -0.30
N LYS A 174 -6.38 -3.97 -0.85
CA LYS A 174 -7.38 -4.81 -0.18
C LYS A 174 -6.81 -6.20 0.15
N MET A 175 -6.15 -6.83 -0.82
CA MET A 175 -5.49 -8.13 -0.62
C MET A 175 -4.38 -8.04 0.45
N HIS A 176 -3.54 -7.01 0.41
CA HIS A 176 -2.51 -6.76 1.43
C HIS A 176 -3.12 -6.67 2.84
N ASN A 177 -4.20 -5.90 2.99
CA ASN A 177 -4.90 -5.75 4.27
C ASN A 177 -5.54 -7.06 4.75
N GLU A 178 -6.00 -7.90 3.86
CA GLU A 178 -6.50 -9.23 4.20
C GLU A 178 -5.38 -10.13 4.74
N TYR A 179 -4.21 -10.15 4.09
CA TYR A 179 -3.05 -10.90 4.57
C TYR A 179 -2.57 -10.39 5.93
N ALA A 180 -2.55 -9.07 6.15
CA ALA A 180 -2.21 -8.49 7.45
C ALA A 180 -3.18 -8.95 8.56
N ASN A 181 -4.43 -9.28 8.21
CA ASN A 181 -5.47 -9.75 9.12
C ASN A 181 -5.76 -11.26 9.00
N ILE A 182 -4.86 -12.05 8.43
CA ILE A 182 -5.07 -13.48 8.18
C ILE A 182 -5.39 -14.27 9.45
N ASN A 183 -4.80 -13.88 10.57
CA ASN A 183 -5.02 -14.51 11.87
C ASN A 183 -6.24 -13.96 12.63
N SER A 184 -6.89 -12.93 12.14
CA SER A 184 -8.10 -12.39 12.75
C SER A 184 -9.31 -13.26 12.40
N LEU A 185 -10.05 -13.68 13.43
CA LEU A 185 -11.25 -14.52 13.32
C LEU A 185 -12.52 -13.77 13.76
N ASP A 186 -12.49 -12.43 13.78
CA ASP A 186 -13.69 -11.62 14.03
C ASP A 186 -14.65 -11.64 12.84
N GLU A 187 -15.94 -11.34 13.11
CA GLU A 187 -17.02 -11.39 12.11
C GLU A 187 -16.73 -10.52 10.88
N LYS A 188 -16.11 -9.35 11.07
CA LYS A 188 -15.77 -8.43 9.97
C LYS A 188 -14.73 -9.03 9.07
N SER A 189 -13.67 -9.59 9.64
CA SER A 189 -12.57 -10.21 8.89
C SER A 189 -13.03 -11.49 8.14
N ILE A 190 -13.89 -12.29 8.77
CA ILE A 190 -14.50 -13.48 8.13
C ILE A 190 -15.40 -13.05 6.96
N SER A 191 -16.27 -12.06 7.18
CA SER A 191 -17.16 -11.53 6.15
C SER A 191 -16.41 -10.97 4.95
N GLN A 192 -15.31 -10.24 5.20
CA GLN A 192 -14.43 -9.72 4.17
C GLN A 192 -13.82 -10.85 3.33
N THR A 193 -13.30 -11.90 3.96
CA THR A 193 -12.72 -13.06 3.27
C THR A 193 -13.76 -13.78 2.40
N LYS A 194 -15.00 -13.96 2.89
CA LYS A 194 -16.12 -14.48 2.10
C LYS A 194 -16.43 -13.60 0.88
N HIS A 195 -16.35 -12.29 1.04
CA HIS A 195 -16.64 -11.34 -0.05
C HIS A 195 -15.55 -11.34 -1.13
N THR A 196 -14.29 -11.36 -0.72
CA THR A 196 -13.15 -11.32 -1.67
C THR A 196 -12.87 -12.65 -2.32
N GLY A 197 -13.25 -13.75 -1.66
CA GLY A 197 -13.05 -15.10 -2.18
C GLY A 197 -11.57 -15.52 -2.29
N ASN A 198 -10.67 -14.91 -1.48
CA ASN A 198 -9.25 -15.28 -1.50
C ASN A 198 -9.05 -16.69 -0.92
N PRO A 199 -8.65 -17.70 -1.73
CA PRO A 199 -8.61 -19.09 -1.32
C PRO A 199 -7.57 -19.37 -0.23
N GLU A 200 -6.42 -18.71 -0.27
CA GLU A 200 -5.37 -18.91 0.74
C GLU A 200 -5.81 -18.40 2.11
N ILE A 201 -6.34 -17.18 2.18
CA ILE A 201 -6.82 -16.60 3.42
C ILE A 201 -8.00 -17.39 3.97
N ALA A 202 -8.93 -17.81 3.10
CA ALA A 202 -10.06 -18.65 3.45
C ALA A 202 -9.61 -20.00 4.04
N PHE A 203 -8.60 -20.63 3.43
CA PHE A 203 -8.02 -21.88 3.91
C PHE A 203 -7.43 -21.75 5.31
N TRP A 204 -6.52 -20.78 5.53
CA TRP A 204 -5.87 -20.62 6.83
C TRP A 204 -6.85 -20.22 7.93
N LYS A 205 -7.80 -19.32 7.65
CA LYS A 205 -8.87 -18.96 8.60
C LYS A 205 -9.78 -20.14 8.92
N SER A 206 -10.08 -21.00 7.98
CA SER A 206 -10.91 -22.19 8.23
C SER A 206 -10.28 -23.11 9.28
N ILE A 207 -8.96 -23.27 9.25
CA ILE A 207 -8.23 -24.05 10.26
C ILE A 207 -8.34 -23.39 11.66
N GLY A 208 -8.14 -22.07 11.74
CA GLY A 208 -8.29 -21.32 12.98
C GLY A 208 -9.72 -21.40 13.55
N LEU A 209 -10.74 -21.36 12.68
CA LEU A 209 -12.14 -21.50 13.07
C LEU A 209 -12.45 -22.91 13.62
N VAL A 210 -11.88 -23.97 13.05
CA VAL A 210 -12.00 -25.33 13.64
C VAL A 210 -11.42 -25.37 15.04
N GLN A 211 -10.25 -24.77 15.24
CA GLN A 211 -9.59 -24.74 16.55
C GLN A 211 -10.39 -23.93 17.59
N SER A 212 -11.15 -22.92 17.16
CA SER A 212 -12.06 -22.14 18.02
C SER A 212 -13.45 -22.74 18.16
N GLY A 213 -13.73 -23.88 17.49
CA GLY A 213 -15.02 -24.59 17.58
C GLY A 213 -16.11 -24.06 16.64
N GLN A 214 -15.79 -23.11 15.75
CA GLN A 214 -16.72 -22.51 14.79
C GLN A 214 -16.78 -23.32 13.49
N ILE A 215 -17.30 -24.55 13.57
CA ILE A 215 -17.20 -25.54 12.49
C ILE A 215 -18.03 -25.15 11.25
N SER A 216 -19.18 -24.51 11.42
CA SER A 216 -20.02 -24.09 10.29
C SER A 216 -19.32 -23.08 9.40
N GLU A 217 -18.81 -22.01 10.00
CA GLU A 217 -18.06 -20.96 9.33
C GLU A 217 -16.74 -21.48 8.74
N ALA A 218 -16.07 -22.39 9.48
CA ALA A 218 -14.86 -23.03 8.99
C ALA A 218 -15.09 -23.74 7.66
N ARG A 219 -16.19 -24.50 7.55
CA ARG A 219 -16.58 -25.22 6.32
C ARG A 219 -16.86 -24.27 5.17
N GLU A 220 -17.62 -23.21 5.42
CA GLU A 220 -17.95 -22.21 4.38
C GLU A 220 -16.67 -21.57 3.81
N LEU A 221 -15.68 -21.23 4.66
CA LEU A 221 -14.42 -20.69 4.18
C LEU A 221 -13.56 -21.75 3.48
N ALA A 222 -13.49 -22.97 4.00
CA ALA A 222 -12.71 -24.04 3.37
C ALA A 222 -13.20 -24.35 1.96
N LEU A 223 -14.52 -24.29 1.70
CA LEU A 223 -15.08 -24.50 0.37
C LEU A 223 -14.57 -23.49 -0.66
N ILE A 224 -14.33 -22.22 -0.29
CA ILE A 224 -13.75 -21.22 -1.19
C ILE A 224 -12.40 -21.72 -1.76
N ALA A 225 -11.56 -22.29 -0.90
CA ALA A 225 -10.26 -22.82 -1.32
C ALA A 225 -10.39 -24.14 -2.10
N PHE A 226 -11.21 -25.06 -1.61
CA PHE A 226 -11.33 -26.40 -2.19
C PHE A 226 -12.01 -26.40 -3.57
N GLU A 227 -12.96 -25.50 -3.81
CA GLU A 227 -13.61 -25.32 -5.10
C GLU A 227 -12.68 -24.65 -6.12
N GLU A 228 -11.79 -23.77 -5.68
CA GLU A 228 -10.80 -23.13 -6.55
C GLU A 228 -9.75 -24.14 -7.06
N ASN A 229 -9.22 -24.98 -6.14
CA ASN A 229 -8.17 -25.94 -6.48
C ASN A 229 -8.13 -27.09 -5.47
N SER A 230 -8.21 -28.35 -5.95
CA SER A 230 -8.07 -29.55 -5.11
C SER A 230 -6.70 -29.65 -4.38
N GLY A 231 -5.70 -28.90 -4.78
CA GLY A 231 -4.43 -28.81 -4.08
C GLY A 231 -4.55 -28.31 -2.64
N TRP A 232 -5.60 -27.56 -2.31
CA TRP A 232 -5.87 -27.12 -0.95
C TRP A 232 -6.29 -28.27 -0.02
N GLU A 233 -7.07 -29.24 -0.52
CA GLU A 233 -7.39 -30.47 0.22
C GLU A 233 -6.11 -31.28 0.50
N GLU A 234 -5.25 -31.45 -0.51
CA GLU A 234 -3.97 -32.13 -0.37
C GLU A 234 -3.03 -31.40 0.61
N LEU A 235 -3.02 -30.05 0.59
CA LEU A 235 -2.25 -29.25 1.56
C LEU A 235 -2.71 -29.51 2.99
N LEU A 236 -4.03 -29.57 3.22
CA LEU A 236 -4.60 -29.90 4.53
C LEU A 236 -4.10 -31.26 5.05
N LEU A 237 -4.14 -32.29 4.18
CA LEU A 237 -3.66 -33.63 4.52
C LEU A 237 -2.16 -33.65 4.84
N ARG A 238 -1.36 -32.90 4.09
CA ARG A 238 0.09 -32.78 4.32
C ARG A 238 0.40 -32.02 5.61
N CYS A 239 -0.36 -30.98 5.93
CA CYS A 239 -0.24 -30.28 7.20
C CYS A 239 -0.48 -31.23 8.39
N ALA A 240 -1.55 -32.02 8.35
CA ALA A 240 -1.84 -33.02 9.38
C ALA A 240 -0.71 -34.06 9.53
N LYS A 241 -0.26 -34.62 8.40
CA LYS A 241 0.81 -35.64 8.38
C LYS A 241 2.11 -35.13 9.03
N ASN A 242 2.41 -33.86 8.86
CA ASN A 242 3.65 -33.23 9.35
C ASN A 242 3.46 -32.44 10.67
N GLY A 243 2.27 -32.45 11.27
CA GLY A 243 1.97 -31.71 12.50
C GLY A 243 2.09 -30.18 12.37
N LEU A 244 1.78 -29.63 11.18
CA LEU A 244 1.91 -28.21 10.87
C LEU A 244 0.57 -27.48 11.06
N ALA A 245 0.66 -26.17 11.34
CA ALA A 245 -0.47 -25.25 11.46
C ALA A 245 -1.57 -25.68 12.45
N GLY A 246 -1.26 -26.58 13.39
CA GLY A 246 -2.23 -27.13 14.35
C GLY A 246 -3.31 -28.01 13.70
N VAL A 247 -3.09 -28.47 12.46
CA VAL A 247 -4.01 -29.38 11.77
C VAL A 247 -3.91 -30.77 12.36
N THR A 248 -5.06 -31.33 12.72
CA THR A 248 -5.23 -32.67 13.33
C THR A 248 -6.19 -33.51 12.47
N ASP A 249 -6.34 -34.80 12.83
CA ASP A 249 -7.37 -35.66 12.22
C ASP A 249 -8.78 -35.10 12.46
N ASP A 250 -9.01 -34.41 13.57
CA ASP A 250 -10.30 -33.74 13.82
C ASP A 250 -10.51 -32.56 12.86
N THR A 251 -9.46 -31.81 12.54
CA THR A 251 -9.53 -30.75 11.53
C THR A 251 -9.87 -31.32 10.16
N ILE A 252 -9.23 -32.44 9.76
CA ILE A 252 -9.55 -33.12 8.50
C ILE A 252 -11.03 -33.54 8.48
N ARG A 253 -11.51 -34.22 9.55
CA ARG A 253 -12.91 -34.63 9.65
C ARG A 253 -13.86 -33.45 9.58
N ALA A 254 -13.54 -32.36 10.28
CA ALA A 254 -14.37 -31.15 10.29
C ALA A 254 -14.51 -30.51 8.91
N LEU A 255 -13.47 -30.50 8.09
CA LEU A 255 -13.44 -29.75 6.83
C LEU A 255 -13.74 -30.62 5.58
N LEU A 256 -13.32 -31.91 5.55
CA LEU A 256 -13.47 -32.77 4.37
C LEU A 256 -14.69 -33.69 4.39
N HIS A 257 -15.28 -34.02 5.56
CA HIS A 257 -16.38 -34.98 5.64
C HIS A 257 -17.79 -34.37 5.45
N THR A 258 -17.96 -33.35 4.60
CA THR A 258 -19.26 -32.76 4.27
C THR A 258 -19.98 -33.47 3.12
N LYS A 259 -19.37 -34.49 2.49
CA LYS A 259 -19.96 -35.14 1.26
C LYS A 259 -20.63 -36.49 1.49
N GLN A 260 -20.81 -36.99 2.74
CA GLN A 260 -21.33 -38.36 2.96
C GLN A 260 -22.41 -38.54 4.02
N ASP A 261 -22.93 -37.52 4.67
CA ASP A 261 -24.01 -37.70 5.67
C ASP A 261 -25.19 -36.71 5.41
N ASP A 262 -25.82 -36.81 4.22
CA ASP A 262 -27.21 -36.43 3.97
C ASP A 262 -27.85 -37.38 2.98
#